data_4bf0432cf1bf8804c7df73b1d40ac29c
#
_entry.id   4bf0432cf1bf8804c7df73b1d40ac29c
#
_cell.length_a   1.000
_cell.length_b   1.000
_cell.length_c   1.000
_cell.angle_alpha   90.00
_cell.angle_beta   90.00
_cell.angle_gamma   90.00
#
_symmetry.space_group_name_H-M   'P 1'
#
loop_
_entity.id
_entity.type
_entity.pdbx_description
1 polymer ?
#
loop_
_entity_poly.entity_id
_entity_poly.type
_entity_poly.pdbx_seq_one_letter_code
_entity_poly.pdbx_strand_id
1 'polypeptide(L)'
;MLVAPRSPELFDDTARANIVLDSQTTVARLNAVVDAAALDTVVAVLPRGLETEVGEGGRHVSGGQRQRLALARALLHSPDGLMLIDPTTSIDAVTTATIARKVRQLRAGRTTIIATTSPALLDQMDEVVLLDAGGRQIARAPHRELLARDDYREMLS
;
A
#
# COMPACT_ATOMS: atom_id res chain seq x y z
N MET A 1 16.23 -0.03 3.01
CA MET A 1 14.94 0.46 2.47
C MET A 1 14.37 -0.60 1.53
N LEU A 2 13.08 -0.91 1.65
CA LEU A 2 12.34 -1.79 0.74
C LEU A 2 11.53 -0.92 -0.23
N VAL A 3 11.49 -1.29 -1.52
CA VAL A 3 10.65 -0.62 -2.53
C VAL A 3 9.61 -1.61 -3.02
N ALA A 4 8.32 -1.24 -2.91
CA ALA A 4 7.21 -2.01 -3.44
C ALA A 4 6.69 -1.36 -4.73
N PRO A 5 6.72 -2.06 -5.88
CA PRO A 5 6.34 -1.52 -7.17
C PRO A 5 4.81 -1.36 -7.30
N ARG A 6 4.37 -0.54 -8.26
CA ARG A 6 2.96 -0.31 -8.60
C ARG A 6 2.25 -1.59 -9.05
N SER A 7 2.93 -2.44 -9.81
CA SER A 7 2.40 -3.70 -10.35
C SER A 7 3.13 -4.87 -9.71
N PRO A 8 2.66 -5.32 -8.54
CA PRO A 8 3.30 -6.42 -7.84
C PRO A 8 2.98 -7.76 -8.49
N GLU A 9 3.99 -8.61 -8.59
CA GLU A 9 3.80 -10.01 -8.97
C GLU A 9 3.46 -10.86 -7.75
N LEU A 10 2.55 -11.81 -7.94
CA LEU A 10 2.23 -12.86 -6.98
C LEU A 10 2.74 -14.20 -7.52
N PHE A 11 3.24 -15.02 -6.60
CA PHE A 11 3.69 -16.36 -6.89
C PHE A 11 2.51 -17.33 -6.97
N ASP A 12 2.66 -18.42 -7.69
CA ASP A 12 1.68 -19.51 -7.78
C ASP A 12 1.68 -20.32 -6.46
N ASP A 13 1.06 -19.74 -5.45
CA ASP A 13 0.98 -20.28 -4.09
C ASP A 13 -0.24 -19.67 -3.37
N THR A 14 -0.40 -19.96 -2.09
CA THR A 14 -1.47 -19.42 -1.27
C THR A 14 -1.32 -17.92 -1.02
N ALA A 15 -2.41 -17.25 -0.64
CA ALA A 15 -2.38 -15.85 -0.20
C ALA A 15 -1.42 -15.67 0.98
N ARG A 16 -1.41 -16.61 1.94
CA ARG A 16 -0.47 -16.61 3.08
C ARG A 16 0.98 -16.67 2.61
N ALA A 17 1.32 -17.63 1.76
CA ALA A 17 2.69 -17.81 1.26
C ALA A 17 3.16 -16.55 0.52
N ASN A 18 2.27 -15.93 -0.25
CA ASN A 18 2.54 -14.65 -0.92
C ASN A 18 2.82 -13.49 0.04
N ILE A 19 2.23 -13.46 1.22
CA ILE A 19 2.50 -12.41 2.23
C ILE A 19 3.78 -12.73 3.01
N VAL A 20 3.90 -13.96 3.49
CA VAL A 20 4.95 -14.36 4.45
C VAL A 20 6.27 -14.64 3.76
N LEU A 21 6.24 -15.14 2.51
CA LEU A 21 7.41 -15.70 1.82
C LEU A 21 8.09 -16.75 2.74
N ASP A 22 9.42 -16.78 2.76
CA ASP A 22 10.19 -17.70 3.61
C ASP A 22 10.52 -17.12 5.02
N SER A 23 9.86 -16.01 5.40
CA SER A 23 10.13 -15.36 6.67
C SER A 23 9.42 -16.03 7.84
N GLN A 24 10.10 -16.17 8.97
CA GLN A 24 9.44 -16.48 10.22
C GLN A 24 8.65 -15.24 10.71
N THR A 25 7.34 -15.39 10.91
CA THR A 25 6.50 -14.34 11.44
C THR A 25 5.56 -14.87 12.50
N THR A 26 5.18 -14.00 13.44
CA THR A 26 4.17 -14.34 14.44
C THR A 26 2.77 -14.13 13.87
N VAL A 27 1.78 -14.86 14.40
CA VAL A 27 0.37 -14.68 14.04
C VAL A 27 -0.07 -13.23 14.27
N ALA A 28 0.36 -12.62 15.38
CA ALA A 28 0.03 -11.22 15.68
C ALA A 28 0.56 -10.24 14.61
N ARG A 29 1.80 -10.44 14.13
CA ARG A 29 2.40 -9.60 13.08
C ARG A 29 1.71 -9.80 11.73
N LEU A 30 1.38 -11.05 11.38
CA LEU A 30 0.62 -11.34 10.17
C LEU A 30 -0.75 -10.66 10.21
N ASN A 31 -1.49 -10.81 11.31
CA ASN A 31 -2.80 -10.18 11.46
C ASN A 31 -2.72 -8.65 11.38
N ALA A 32 -1.69 -8.04 11.95
CA ALA A 32 -1.50 -6.58 11.89
C ALA A 32 -1.31 -6.07 10.46
N VAL A 33 -0.55 -6.78 9.61
CA VAL A 33 -0.36 -6.36 8.21
C VAL A 33 -1.57 -6.69 7.33
N VAL A 34 -2.28 -7.79 7.62
CA VAL A 34 -3.56 -8.14 6.97
C VAL A 34 -4.60 -7.03 7.23
N ASP A 35 -4.72 -6.60 8.48
CA ASP A 35 -5.60 -5.49 8.87
C ASP A 35 -5.16 -4.17 8.22
N ALA A 36 -3.87 -3.83 8.25
CA ALA A 36 -3.36 -2.58 7.67
C ALA A 36 -3.55 -2.50 6.14
N ALA A 37 -3.51 -3.63 5.44
CA ALA A 37 -3.80 -3.72 4.02
C ALA A 37 -5.30 -3.89 3.69
N ALA A 38 -6.20 -3.81 4.69
CA ALA A 38 -7.64 -4.08 4.57
C ALA A 38 -7.95 -5.44 3.90
N LEU A 39 -7.10 -6.44 4.16
CA LEU A 39 -7.25 -7.78 3.59
C LEU A 39 -8.28 -8.63 4.30
N ASP A 40 -8.70 -8.28 5.51
CA ASP A 40 -9.73 -8.96 6.28
C ASP A 40 -11.01 -9.19 5.45
N THR A 41 -11.47 -8.17 4.73
CA THR A 41 -12.63 -8.26 3.83
C THR A 41 -12.38 -9.17 2.62
N VAL A 42 -11.15 -9.25 2.14
CA VAL A 42 -10.76 -10.17 1.05
C VAL A 42 -10.72 -11.60 1.56
N VAL A 43 -10.04 -11.82 2.67
CA VAL A 43 -9.90 -13.14 3.31
C VAL A 43 -11.26 -13.75 3.62
N ALA A 44 -12.24 -12.94 4.04
CA ALA A 44 -13.59 -13.38 4.35
C ALA A 44 -14.35 -13.95 3.13
N VAL A 45 -14.02 -13.53 1.91
CA VAL A 45 -14.67 -14.01 0.67
C VAL A 45 -13.85 -15.05 -0.09
N LEU A 46 -12.61 -15.31 0.30
CA LEU A 46 -11.79 -16.34 -0.29
C LEU A 46 -12.20 -17.73 0.22
N PRO A 47 -12.31 -18.76 -0.64
CA PRO A 47 -12.84 -20.09 -0.29
C PRO A 47 -12.15 -20.79 0.90
N ARG A 48 -10.85 -20.55 1.07
CA ARG A 48 -10.02 -21.10 2.17
C ARG A 48 -9.29 -19.99 2.94
N GLY A 49 -9.84 -18.77 2.96
CA GLY A 49 -9.20 -17.63 3.59
C GLY A 49 -7.77 -17.42 3.06
N LEU A 50 -6.80 -17.21 3.94
CA LEU A 50 -5.39 -17.03 3.57
C LEU A 50 -4.75 -18.29 2.92
N GLU A 51 -5.32 -19.47 3.08
CA GLU A 51 -4.84 -20.72 2.45
C GLU A 51 -5.41 -20.92 1.02
N THR A 52 -6.09 -19.90 0.47
CA THR A 52 -6.57 -19.93 -0.92
C THR A 52 -5.39 -19.70 -1.87
N GLU A 53 -5.26 -20.56 -2.89
CA GLU A 53 -4.29 -20.39 -3.98
C GLU A 53 -4.66 -19.22 -4.87
N VAL A 54 -3.73 -18.30 -5.07
CA VAL A 54 -3.96 -17.08 -5.87
C VAL A 54 -3.68 -17.30 -7.37
N GLY A 55 -3.02 -18.41 -7.72
CA GLY A 55 -2.63 -18.77 -9.07
C GLY A 55 -1.47 -17.93 -9.60
N GLU A 56 -0.86 -18.41 -10.68
CA GLU A 56 0.27 -17.73 -11.34
C GLU A 56 -0.06 -16.27 -11.66
N GLY A 57 0.80 -15.35 -11.23
CA GLY A 57 0.59 -13.91 -11.38
C GLY A 57 -0.67 -13.37 -10.66
N GLY A 58 -1.30 -14.17 -9.78
CA GLY A 58 -2.52 -13.78 -9.08
C GLY A 58 -3.79 -13.83 -9.95
N ARG A 59 -3.87 -14.74 -10.90
CA ARG A 59 -5.01 -14.86 -11.84
C ARG A 59 -6.35 -15.17 -11.17
N HIS A 60 -6.34 -15.72 -9.95
CA HIS A 60 -7.55 -16.08 -9.20
C HIS A 60 -8.03 -14.95 -8.26
N VAL A 61 -7.37 -13.80 -8.28
CA VAL A 61 -7.71 -12.63 -7.46
C VAL A 61 -7.87 -11.38 -8.31
N SER A 62 -8.73 -10.46 -7.88
CA SER A 62 -8.91 -9.17 -8.56
C SER A 62 -7.66 -8.28 -8.44
N GLY A 63 -7.58 -7.21 -9.26
CA GLY A 63 -6.48 -6.25 -9.20
C GLY A 63 -6.31 -5.62 -7.80
N GLY A 64 -7.42 -5.20 -7.18
CA GLY A 64 -7.40 -4.63 -5.84
C GLY A 64 -7.04 -5.66 -4.74
N GLN A 65 -7.45 -6.93 -4.90
CA GLN A 65 -7.04 -8.01 -4.00
C GLN A 65 -5.53 -8.27 -4.12
N ARG A 66 -5.01 -8.30 -5.36
CA ARG A 66 -3.57 -8.45 -5.65
C ARG A 66 -2.75 -7.33 -5.02
N GLN A 67 -3.17 -6.08 -5.20
CA GLN A 67 -2.48 -4.94 -4.59
C GLN A 67 -2.46 -5.02 -3.08
N ARG A 68 -3.57 -5.40 -2.45
CA ARG A 68 -3.64 -5.54 -0.98
C ARG A 68 -2.75 -6.69 -0.46
N LEU A 69 -2.68 -7.82 -1.16
CA LEU A 69 -1.75 -8.91 -0.83
C LEU A 69 -0.29 -8.44 -0.89
N ALA A 70 0.07 -7.74 -1.96
CA ALA A 70 1.42 -7.21 -2.11
C ALA A 70 1.75 -6.10 -1.10
N LEU A 71 0.78 -5.27 -0.73
CA LEU A 71 0.95 -4.27 0.32
C LEU A 71 1.19 -4.96 1.68
N ALA A 72 0.42 -5.99 2.03
CA ALA A 72 0.63 -6.77 3.25
C ALA A 72 2.02 -7.42 3.27
N ARG A 73 2.48 -7.98 2.13
CA ARG A 73 3.86 -8.49 1.96
C ARG A 73 4.88 -7.39 2.26
N ALA A 74 4.75 -6.22 1.63
CA ALA A 74 5.67 -5.11 1.81
C ALA A 74 5.72 -4.62 3.26
N LEU A 75 4.57 -4.53 3.92
CA LEU A 75 4.46 -4.14 5.33
C LEU A 75 5.09 -5.18 6.27
N LEU A 76 4.94 -6.48 5.97
CA LEU A 76 5.49 -7.56 6.79
C LEU A 76 7.02 -7.56 6.75
N HIS A 77 7.59 -7.41 5.56
CA HIS A 77 9.05 -7.48 5.32
C HIS A 77 9.75 -6.12 5.43
N SER A 78 9.01 -5.07 5.70
CA SER A 78 9.52 -3.71 5.68
C SER A 78 10.41 -3.44 6.89
N PRO A 79 11.69 -3.11 6.66
CA PRO A 79 12.58 -2.58 7.68
C PRO A 79 12.19 -1.14 8.06
N ASP A 80 13.13 -0.36 8.59
CA ASP A 80 12.88 1.02 9.02
C ASP A 80 12.43 1.94 7.88
N GLY A 81 12.90 1.70 6.63
CA GLY A 81 12.51 2.47 5.44
C GLY A 81 11.67 1.67 4.45
N LEU A 82 10.48 2.16 4.09
CA LEU A 82 9.58 1.58 3.08
C LEU A 82 9.23 2.63 2.03
N MET A 83 9.36 2.28 0.74
CA MET A 83 8.84 3.07 -0.37
C MET A 83 7.74 2.29 -1.10
N LEU A 84 6.58 2.91 -1.27
CA LEU A 84 5.43 2.39 -2.00
C LEU A 84 5.20 3.23 -3.26
N ILE A 85 4.97 2.57 -4.39
CA ILE A 85 4.67 3.24 -5.65
C ILE A 85 3.23 2.92 -6.04
N ASP A 86 2.35 3.92 -6.00
CA ASP A 86 0.93 3.82 -6.33
C ASP A 86 0.23 2.58 -5.72
N PRO A 87 0.29 2.36 -4.41
CA PRO A 87 -0.07 1.08 -3.80
C PRO A 87 -1.57 0.78 -3.81
N THR A 88 -2.43 1.71 -4.27
CA THR A 88 -3.90 1.59 -4.18
C THR A 88 -4.64 1.95 -5.47
N THR A 89 -3.98 1.92 -6.64
CA THR A 89 -4.59 2.34 -7.93
C THR A 89 -5.80 1.51 -8.37
N SER A 90 -5.91 0.26 -7.91
CA SER A 90 -7.03 -0.65 -8.20
C SER A 90 -7.98 -0.80 -7.01
N ILE A 91 -7.95 0.12 -6.05
CA ILE A 91 -8.72 0.09 -4.81
C ILE A 91 -9.60 1.35 -4.76
N ASP A 92 -10.83 1.21 -4.29
CA ASP A 92 -11.75 2.34 -4.12
C ASP A 92 -11.26 3.35 -3.07
N ALA A 93 -11.76 4.58 -3.15
CA ALA A 93 -11.30 5.69 -2.31
C ALA A 93 -11.54 5.46 -0.80
N VAL A 94 -12.64 4.80 -0.42
CA VAL A 94 -12.99 4.53 0.99
C VAL A 94 -12.03 3.51 1.58
N THR A 95 -11.79 2.43 0.87
CA THR A 95 -10.81 1.40 1.26
C THR A 95 -9.39 2.00 1.28
N THR A 96 -9.03 2.83 0.28
CA THR A 96 -7.74 3.54 0.24
C THR A 96 -7.53 4.42 1.47
N ALA A 97 -8.53 5.21 1.89
CA ALA A 97 -8.44 6.04 3.09
C ALA A 97 -8.25 5.20 4.37
N THR A 98 -8.92 4.05 4.43
CA THR A 98 -8.77 3.10 5.55
C THR A 98 -7.35 2.53 5.60
N ILE A 99 -6.81 2.08 4.45
CA ILE A 99 -5.43 1.59 4.31
C ILE A 99 -4.44 2.68 4.72
N ALA A 100 -4.59 3.90 4.20
CA ALA A 100 -3.70 5.02 4.48
C ALA A 100 -3.56 5.27 5.99
N ARG A 101 -4.68 5.35 6.70
CA ARG A 101 -4.72 5.54 8.15
C ARG A 101 -4.06 4.37 8.90
N LYS A 102 -4.39 3.12 8.53
CA LYS A 102 -3.85 1.93 9.20
C LYS A 102 -2.35 1.74 8.94
N VAL A 103 -1.88 2.00 7.72
CA VAL A 103 -0.45 1.99 7.37
C VAL A 103 0.30 3.06 8.18
N ARG A 104 -0.22 4.29 8.28
CA ARG A 104 0.36 5.33 9.14
C ARG A 104 0.52 4.86 10.58
N GLN A 105 -0.51 4.24 11.15
CA GLN A 105 -0.48 3.71 12.52
C GLN A 105 0.54 2.57 12.70
N LEU A 106 0.52 1.59 11.80
CA LEU A 106 1.43 0.44 11.84
C LEU A 106 2.90 0.85 11.67
N ARG A 107 3.14 1.92 10.90
CA ARG A 107 4.46 2.42 10.56
C ARG A 107 4.91 3.60 11.43
N ALA A 108 4.19 3.93 12.50
CA ALA A 108 4.56 5.03 13.40
C ALA A 108 6.02 4.91 13.87
N GLY A 109 6.79 6.01 13.80
CA GLY A 109 8.22 6.04 14.14
C GLY A 109 9.16 5.45 13.09
N ARG A 110 8.66 5.08 11.90
CA ARG A 110 9.48 4.57 10.79
C ARG A 110 9.27 5.41 9.53
N THR A 111 10.28 5.43 8.66
CA THR A 111 10.19 6.18 7.41
C THR A 111 9.33 5.44 6.38
N THR A 112 8.29 6.13 5.88
CA THR A 112 7.44 5.64 4.78
C THR A 112 7.37 6.71 3.71
N ILE A 113 7.75 6.36 2.49
CA ILE A 113 7.66 7.22 1.31
C ILE A 113 6.59 6.62 0.39
N ILE A 114 5.64 7.42 -0.07
CA ILE A 114 4.62 6.98 -1.01
C ILE A 114 4.65 7.90 -2.23
N ALA A 115 4.97 7.34 -3.39
CA ALA A 115 4.82 8.03 -4.67
C ALA A 115 3.38 7.78 -5.16
N THR A 116 2.55 8.82 -5.22
CA THR A 116 1.13 8.69 -5.56
C THR A 116 0.49 10.04 -5.89
N THR A 117 -0.62 10.00 -6.62
CA THR A 117 -1.53 11.14 -6.79
C THR A 117 -2.85 10.97 -6.01
N SER A 118 -3.00 9.92 -5.20
CA SER A 118 -4.21 9.66 -4.43
C SER A 118 -4.35 10.65 -3.26
N PRO A 119 -5.38 11.52 -3.24
CA PRO A 119 -5.61 12.44 -2.13
C PRO A 119 -5.78 11.73 -0.78
N ALA A 120 -6.39 10.56 -0.79
CA ALA A 120 -6.63 9.76 0.42
C ALA A 120 -5.32 9.26 1.07
N LEU A 121 -4.30 8.97 0.26
CA LEU A 121 -2.96 8.64 0.78
C LEU A 121 -2.23 9.91 1.23
N LEU A 122 -2.25 10.97 0.41
CA LEU A 122 -1.54 12.22 0.67
C LEU A 122 -2.01 12.91 1.96
N ASP A 123 -3.32 12.88 2.26
CA ASP A 123 -3.89 13.47 3.48
C ASP A 123 -3.39 12.81 4.79
N GLN A 124 -2.91 11.59 4.70
CA GLN A 124 -2.38 10.86 5.86
C GLN A 124 -0.87 11.00 6.05
N MET A 125 -0.17 11.65 5.12
CA MET A 125 1.27 11.86 5.22
C MET A 125 1.59 13.09 6.06
N ASP A 126 2.74 13.05 6.72
CA ASP A 126 3.22 14.18 7.53
C ASP A 126 3.60 15.36 6.62
N GLU A 127 4.07 15.06 5.42
CA GLU A 127 4.56 16.02 4.44
C GLU A 127 4.47 15.46 3.03
N VAL A 128 4.24 16.33 2.07
CA VAL A 128 4.21 16.02 0.64
C VAL A 128 5.29 16.83 -0.07
N VAL A 129 6.04 16.16 -0.93
CA VAL A 129 7.01 16.77 -1.85
C VAL A 129 6.39 16.75 -3.25
N LEU A 130 6.14 17.92 -3.82
CA LEU A 130 5.67 18.08 -5.19
C LEU A 130 6.87 18.16 -6.14
N LEU A 131 6.88 17.31 -7.16
CA LEU A 131 7.90 17.27 -8.19
C LEU A 131 7.33 17.78 -9.52
N ASP A 132 8.15 18.48 -10.32
CA ASP A 132 7.82 18.80 -11.71
C ASP A 132 8.05 17.58 -12.64
N ALA A 133 7.73 17.74 -13.92
CA ALA A 133 7.93 16.72 -14.95
C ALA A 133 9.40 16.30 -15.12
N GLY A 134 10.34 17.12 -14.70
CA GLY A 134 11.78 16.84 -14.69
C GLY A 134 12.27 16.15 -13.41
N GLY A 135 11.37 15.87 -12.47
CA GLY A 135 11.70 15.25 -11.19
C GLY A 135 12.33 16.21 -10.17
N ARG A 136 12.22 17.52 -10.39
CA ARG A 136 12.74 18.54 -9.46
C ARG A 136 11.67 18.90 -8.44
N GLN A 137 12.05 19.06 -7.19
CA GLN A 137 11.17 19.55 -6.16
C GLN A 137 10.77 21.02 -6.44
N ILE A 138 9.46 21.27 -6.52
CA ILE A 138 8.89 22.61 -6.70
C ILE A 138 8.11 23.10 -5.47
N ALA A 139 7.66 22.19 -4.61
CA ALA A 139 7.06 22.54 -3.33
C ALA A 139 7.25 21.42 -2.31
N ARG A 140 7.12 21.77 -1.03
CA ARG A 140 7.17 20.84 0.10
C ARG A 140 6.36 21.41 1.26
N ALA A 141 5.25 20.76 1.61
CA ALA A 141 4.37 21.14 2.71
C ALA A 141 3.36 20.01 3.00
N PRO A 142 2.58 20.09 4.10
CA PRO A 142 1.43 19.20 4.30
C PRO A 142 0.44 19.27 3.13
N HIS A 143 -0.24 18.14 2.83
CA HIS A 143 -1.22 18.03 1.75
C HIS A 143 -2.22 19.20 1.72
N ARG A 144 -2.78 19.55 2.87
CA ARG A 144 -3.80 20.61 3.01
C ARG A 144 -3.28 21.99 2.62
N GLU A 145 -2.02 22.29 2.87
CA GLU A 145 -1.40 23.56 2.48
C GLU A 145 -1.16 23.59 0.95
N LEU A 146 -0.74 22.47 0.37
CA LEU A 146 -0.51 22.37 -1.08
C LEU A 146 -1.80 22.50 -1.89
N LEU A 147 -2.97 22.21 -1.33
CA LEU A 147 -4.26 22.40 -2.00
C LEU A 147 -4.55 23.87 -2.39
N ALA A 148 -3.81 24.85 -1.83
CA ALA A 148 -3.88 26.25 -2.26
C ALA A 148 -3.23 26.49 -3.64
N ARG A 149 -2.42 25.55 -4.15
CA ARG A 149 -1.70 25.64 -5.44
C ARG A 149 -2.54 25.04 -6.57
N ASP A 150 -2.62 25.75 -7.69
CA ASP A 150 -3.33 25.27 -8.90
C ASP A 150 -2.67 24.03 -9.50
N ASP A 151 -1.34 24.08 -9.71
CA ASP A 151 -0.55 22.99 -10.28
C ASP A 151 -0.68 21.68 -9.46
N TYR A 152 -0.78 21.80 -8.13
CA TYR A 152 -1.00 20.65 -7.28
C TYR A 152 -2.41 20.06 -7.43
N ARG A 153 -3.45 20.91 -7.49
CA ARG A 153 -4.83 20.44 -7.69
C ARG A 153 -5.03 19.77 -9.06
N GLU A 154 -4.40 20.32 -10.11
CA GLU A 154 -4.44 19.73 -11.45
C GLU A 154 -3.83 18.32 -11.48
N MET A 155 -2.74 18.09 -10.74
CA MET A 155 -2.11 16.77 -10.65
C MET A 155 -3.01 15.73 -9.95
N LEU A 156 -3.92 16.16 -9.07
CA LEU A 156 -4.82 15.27 -8.30
C LEU A 156 -6.12 14.96 -9.06
N SER A 157 -6.43 15.65 -10.14
CA SER A 157 -7.65 15.48 -10.97
C SER A 157 -7.46 14.40 -12.02
#